data_638a84889db970ba0ad71c3b17c4e430
#
_entry.id   638a84889db970ba0ad71c3b17c4e430
#
_cell.length_a   1.000
_cell.length_b   1.000
_cell.length_c   1.000
_cell.angle_alpha   90.00
_cell.angle_beta   90.00
_cell.angle_gamma   90.00
#
_symmetry.space_group_name_H-M   'P 1'
#
loop_
_entity.id
_entity.type
_entity.pdbx_description
1 polymer ?
#
loop_
_entity_poly.entity_id
_entity_poly.type
_entity_poly.pdbx_seq_one_letter_code
_entity_poly.pdbx_strand_id
1 'polypeptide(L)'
;MRKLFAVAAMICGLALVGCQTTLPSINISNAVAMNTVYGIENAYGIAVNAANAYKALPLCATGTKPSATNICAKRSVIVNLQSAMARARTAVNNLVAFQKTYPTLDITNAVSAAQTALYDVQAVIASGAQ
;
A
#
# COMPACT_ATOMS: atom_id res chain seq x y z
N MET A 1 -13.43 24.67 40.63
CA MET A 1 -13.09 23.23 40.55
C MET A 1 -13.80 22.50 39.39
N ARG A 2 -15.01 22.86 39.00
CA ARG A 2 -15.73 22.20 37.88
C ARG A 2 -15.11 22.43 36.48
N LYS A 3 -14.34 23.51 36.26
CA LYS A 3 -13.71 23.83 34.97
C LYS A 3 -12.38 23.11 34.73
N LEU A 4 -11.73 22.61 35.78
CA LEU A 4 -10.46 21.85 35.68
C LEU A 4 -10.68 20.39 35.20
N PHE A 5 -11.85 19.81 35.52
CA PHE A 5 -12.16 18.45 35.08
C PHE A 5 -12.49 18.35 33.58
N ALA A 6 -13.00 19.43 32.96
CA ALA A 6 -13.32 19.46 31.53
C ALA A 6 -12.07 19.48 30.64
N VAL A 7 -10.98 20.09 31.12
CA VAL A 7 -9.70 20.16 30.38
C VAL A 7 -8.93 18.83 30.46
N ALA A 8 -9.00 18.14 31.60
CA ALA A 8 -8.36 16.84 31.76
C ALA A 8 -8.99 15.74 30.88
N ALA A 9 -10.31 15.80 30.65
CA ALA A 9 -11.01 14.84 29.79
C ALA A 9 -10.66 15.02 28.30
N MET A 10 -10.32 16.24 27.85
CA MET A 10 -9.94 16.51 26.47
C MET A 10 -8.53 16.03 26.12
N ILE A 11 -7.62 16.02 27.10
CA ILE A 11 -6.22 15.57 26.89
C ILE A 11 -6.13 14.06 26.85
N CYS A 12 -6.98 13.33 27.58
CA CYS A 12 -7.02 11.87 27.51
C CYS A 12 -7.61 11.31 26.21
N GLY A 13 -8.45 12.09 25.52
CA GLY A 13 -9.04 11.69 24.24
C GLY A 13 -8.06 11.66 23.06
N LEU A 14 -6.96 12.41 23.12
CA LEU A 14 -5.96 12.48 22.07
C LEU A 14 -4.85 11.42 22.20
N ALA A 15 -4.71 10.78 23.35
CA ALA A 15 -3.68 9.77 23.59
C ALA A 15 -4.08 8.36 23.11
N LEU A 16 -5.35 8.13 22.75
CA LEU A 16 -5.84 6.83 22.27
C LEU A 16 -5.81 6.66 20.74
N VAL A 17 -5.39 7.69 20.00
CA VAL A 17 -5.29 7.62 18.51
C VAL A 17 -3.94 7.06 18.06
N GLY A 18 -3.02 6.76 18.96
CA GLY A 18 -1.66 6.43 18.60
C GLY A 18 -1.23 5.04 18.99
N CYS A 19 -1.81 3.98 18.47
CA CYS A 19 -1.15 2.66 18.30
C CYS A 19 -2.12 1.66 17.66
N GLN A 20 -2.74 2.02 16.56
CA GLN A 20 -3.20 0.99 15.65
C GLN A 20 -1.99 0.62 14.78
N THR A 21 -1.18 -0.31 15.24
CA THR A 21 -0.23 -1.05 14.41
C THR A 21 -1.04 -1.96 13.49
N THR A 22 -1.82 -1.34 12.62
CA THR A 22 -2.49 -2.05 11.53
C THR A 22 -1.42 -2.42 10.52
N LEU A 23 -1.44 -3.66 10.06
CA LEU A 23 -0.73 -4.06 8.84
C LEU A 23 -0.95 -2.97 7.78
N PRO A 24 0.08 -2.59 7.02
CA PRO A 24 -0.06 -1.55 6.02
C PRO A 24 -1.17 -1.93 5.05
N SER A 25 -2.34 -1.35 5.23
CA SER A 25 -3.42 -1.42 4.26
C SER A 25 -3.27 -0.23 3.33
N ILE A 26 -3.02 -0.48 2.05
CA ILE A 26 -2.98 0.57 1.06
C ILE A 26 -4.32 0.61 0.36
N ASN A 27 -4.94 1.78 0.35
CA ASN A 27 -6.02 2.06 -0.58
C ASN A 27 -5.48 3.02 -1.65
N ILE A 28 -4.86 2.46 -2.68
CA ILE A 28 -4.26 3.22 -3.77
C ILE A 28 -5.33 4.02 -4.51
N SER A 29 -6.52 3.48 -4.69
CA SER A 29 -7.61 4.12 -5.43
C SER A 29 -8.16 5.38 -4.74
N ASN A 30 -8.11 5.46 -3.41
CA ASN A 30 -8.56 6.64 -2.67
C ASN A 30 -7.46 7.67 -2.43
N ALA A 31 -6.19 7.24 -2.47
CA ALA A 31 -5.06 8.12 -2.17
C ALA A 31 -4.60 8.93 -3.39
N VAL A 32 -4.81 8.41 -4.60
CA VAL A 32 -4.29 8.99 -5.84
C VAL A 32 -5.27 8.78 -7.00
N ALA A 33 -5.49 9.81 -7.81
CA ALA A 33 -6.21 9.66 -9.07
C ALA A 33 -5.37 8.87 -10.07
N MET A 34 -5.74 7.61 -10.32
CA MET A 34 -4.99 6.69 -11.16
C MET A 34 -5.39 6.73 -12.65
N ASN A 35 -5.93 7.84 -13.12
CA ASN A 35 -6.30 8.03 -14.53
C ASN A 35 -5.27 8.83 -15.35
N THR A 36 -4.16 9.19 -14.72
CA THR A 36 -3.06 9.93 -15.34
C THR A 36 -1.74 9.22 -15.09
N VAL A 37 -0.74 9.47 -15.92
CA VAL A 37 0.61 8.92 -15.74
C VAL A 37 1.19 9.31 -14.39
N TYR A 38 1.07 10.59 -14.02
CA TYR A 38 1.53 11.09 -12.72
C TYR A 38 0.83 10.40 -11.53
N GLY A 39 -0.49 10.18 -11.64
CA GLY A 39 -1.25 9.44 -10.63
C GLY A 39 -0.76 8.00 -10.48
N ILE A 40 -0.48 7.32 -11.58
CA ILE A 40 0.07 5.95 -11.60
C ILE A 40 1.48 5.90 -10.98
N GLU A 41 2.36 6.84 -11.30
CA GLU A 41 3.70 6.91 -10.71
C GLU A 41 3.64 7.12 -9.19
N ASN A 42 2.77 8.02 -8.72
CA ASN A 42 2.54 8.22 -7.29
C ASN A 42 1.98 6.96 -6.61
N ALA A 43 1.00 6.31 -7.23
CA ALA A 43 0.43 5.06 -6.72
C ALA A 43 1.49 3.95 -6.64
N TYR A 44 2.38 3.87 -7.61
CA TYR A 44 3.52 2.95 -7.58
C TYR A 44 4.47 3.27 -6.42
N GLY A 45 4.80 4.54 -6.18
CA GLY A 45 5.60 4.96 -5.02
C GLY A 45 4.99 4.53 -3.68
N ILE A 46 3.67 4.70 -3.52
CA ILE A 46 2.93 4.23 -2.34
C ILE A 46 3.03 2.70 -2.21
N ALA A 47 2.85 1.97 -3.32
CA ALA A 47 2.94 0.52 -3.34
C ALA A 47 4.34 0.01 -2.95
N VAL A 48 5.41 0.68 -3.42
CA VAL A 48 6.80 0.37 -3.06
C VAL A 48 7.02 0.54 -1.55
N ASN A 49 6.56 1.65 -0.98
CA ASN A 49 6.71 1.93 0.44
C ASN A 49 6.01 0.88 1.30
N ALA A 50 4.79 0.51 0.94
CA ALA A 50 4.06 -0.50 1.69
C ALA A 50 4.62 -1.92 1.51
N ALA A 51 5.08 -2.27 0.31
CA ALA A 51 5.76 -3.54 0.07
C ALA A 51 7.05 -3.65 0.92
N ASN A 52 7.81 -2.57 1.03
CA ASN A 52 9.00 -2.51 1.87
C ASN A 52 8.65 -2.59 3.36
N ALA A 53 7.60 -1.89 3.81
CA ALA A 53 7.12 -1.98 5.18
C ALA A 53 6.68 -3.41 5.53
N TYR A 54 5.94 -4.09 4.65
CA TYR A 54 5.55 -5.48 4.86
C TYR A 54 6.76 -6.42 4.94
N LYS A 55 7.73 -6.27 4.05
CA LYS A 55 8.97 -7.08 4.03
C LYS A 55 9.87 -6.84 5.24
N ALA A 56 9.78 -5.68 5.88
CA ALA A 56 10.54 -5.36 7.09
C ALA A 56 9.97 -5.99 8.36
N LEU A 57 8.75 -6.53 8.30
CA LEU A 57 8.15 -7.25 9.44
C LEU A 57 8.93 -8.55 9.73
N PRO A 58 9.00 -8.97 11.01
CA PRO A 58 9.55 -10.28 11.35
C PRO A 58 8.75 -11.38 10.65
N LEU A 59 9.41 -12.47 10.26
CA LEU A 59 8.72 -13.61 9.67
C LEU A 59 7.82 -14.28 10.71
N CYS A 60 6.62 -14.68 10.29
CA CYS A 60 5.76 -15.50 11.14
C CYS A 60 6.45 -16.84 11.46
N ALA A 61 6.40 -17.26 12.71
CA ALA A 61 6.83 -18.59 13.10
C ALA A 61 5.98 -19.66 12.43
N THR A 62 6.54 -20.85 12.22
CA THR A 62 5.85 -21.96 11.58
C THR A 62 4.53 -22.25 12.29
N GLY A 63 3.43 -22.30 11.54
CA GLY A 63 2.08 -22.55 12.06
C GLY A 63 1.39 -21.32 12.68
N THR A 64 2.04 -20.15 12.74
CA THR A 64 1.41 -18.94 13.24
C THR A 64 0.85 -18.09 12.09
N LYS A 65 -0.22 -17.34 12.39
CA LYS A 65 -0.84 -16.39 11.46
C LYS A 65 -0.65 -14.97 11.99
N PRO A 66 -0.59 -13.98 11.10
CA PRO A 66 -0.66 -12.58 11.51
C PRO A 66 -1.95 -12.29 12.27
N SER A 67 -1.86 -11.46 13.29
CA SER A 67 -2.99 -10.98 14.08
C SER A 67 -2.68 -9.60 14.66
N ALA A 68 -3.66 -8.95 15.27
CA ALA A 68 -3.46 -7.66 15.93
C ALA A 68 -2.39 -7.71 17.04
N THR A 69 -2.19 -8.88 17.65
CA THR A 69 -1.20 -9.11 18.72
C THR A 69 0.09 -9.76 18.23
N ASN A 70 0.11 -10.27 17.00
CA ASN A 70 1.26 -10.93 16.39
C ASN A 70 1.47 -10.41 14.95
N ILE A 71 2.15 -9.27 14.84
CA ILE A 71 2.43 -8.63 13.57
C ILE A 71 3.66 -9.30 12.96
N CYS A 72 3.44 -10.10 11.93
CA CYS A 72 4.51 -10.80 11.21
C CYS A 72 4.20 -10.93 9.71
N ALA A 73 5.22 -11.13 8.90
CA ALA A 73 5.10 -11.37 7.46
C ALA A 73 5.13 -12.86 7.12
N LYS A 74 4.20 -13.29 6.27
CA LYS A 74 4.21 -14.63 5.69
C LYS A 74 5.23 -14.70 4.57
N ARG A 75 6.11 -15.70 4.57
CA ARG A 75 7.12 -15.90 3.52
C ARG A 75 6.48 -16.02 2.12
N SER A 76 5.37 -16.74 1.98
CA SER A 76 4.65 -16.87 0.72
C SER A 76 4.15 -15.54 0.17
N VAL A 77 3.66 -14.66 1.05
CA VAL A 77 3.20 -13.32 0.67
C VAL A 77 4.38 -12.45 0.23
N ILE A 78 5.54 -12.55 0.89
CA ILE A 78 6.76 -11.82 0.47
C ILE A 78 7.17 -12.23 -0.95
N VAL A 79 7.17 -13.52 -1.28
CA VAL A 79 7.52 -14.03 -2.62
C VAL A 79 6.52 -13.53 -3.67
N ASN A 80 5.22 -13.63 -3.38
CA ASN A 80 4.17 -13.15 -4.28
C ASN A 80 4.25 -11.63 -4.47
N LEU A 81 4.57 -10.90 -3.40
CA LEU A 81 4.73 -9.45 -3.42
C LEU A 81 5.92 -9.02 -4.30
N GLN A 82 7.05 -9.74 -4.24
CA GLN A 82 8.18 -9.48 -5.12
C GLN A 82 7.80 -9.64 -6.59
N SER A 83 7.08 -10.70 -6.93
CA SER A 83 6.59 -10.95 -8.29
C SER A 83 5.58 -9.88 -8.74
N ALA A 84 4.60 -9.53 -7.90
CA ALA A 84 3.62 -8.50 -8.20
C ALA A 84 4.28 -7.12 -8.38
N MET A 85 5.24 -6.76 -7.54
CA MET A 85 6.00 -5.52 -7.65
C MET A 85 6.85 -5.45 -8.92
N ALA A 86 7.44 -6.57 -9.37
CA ALA A 86 8.17 -6.63 -10.62
C ALA A 86 7.25 -6.36 -11.82
N ARG A 87 6.05 -6.96 -11.85
CA ARG A 87 5.05 -6.68 -12.90
C ARG A 87 4.58 -5.23 -12.87
N ALA A 88 4.27 -4.69 -11.68
CA ALA A 88 3.85 -3.31 -11.54
C ALA A 88 4.92 -2.33 -12.03
N ARG A 89 6.18 -2.56 -11.67
CA ARG A 89 7.32 -1.77 -12.15
C ARG A 89 7.40 -1.77 -13.69
N THR A 90 7.28 -2.93 -14.30
CA THR A 90 7.31 -3.06 -15.76
C THR A 90 6.16 -2.31 -16.42
N ALA A 91 4.94 -2.47 -15.90
CA ALA A 91 3.76 -1.81 -16.47
C ALA A 91 3.84 -0.28 -16.34
N VAL A 92 4.27 0.23 -15.18
CA VAL A 92 4.45 1.68 -14.96
C VAL A 92 5.56 2.25 -15.84
N ASN A 93 6.70 1.57 -15.94
CA ASN A 93 7.80 2.01 -16.79
C ASN A 93 7.38 2.03 -18.29
N ASN A 94 6.61 1.03 -18.74
CA ASN A 94 6.10 0.98 -20.09
C ASN A 94 5.12 2.13 -20.37
N LEU A 95 4.23 2.46 -19.40
CA LEU A 95 3.32 3.59 -19.53
C LEU A 95 4.09 4.92 -19.66
N VAL A 96 5.07 5.15 -18.80
CA VAL A 96 5.90 6.37 -18.82
C VAL A 96 6.68 6.47 -20.13
N ALA A 97 7.31 5.38 -20.55
CA ALA A 97 8.05 5.33 -21.82
C ALA A 97 7.13 5.56 -23.03
N PHE A 98 5.95 4.95 -23.04
CA PHE A 98 4.96 5.12 -24.11
C PHE A 98 4.50 6.57 -24.21
N GLN A 99 4.12 7.21 -23.12
CA GLN A 99 3.71 8.61 -23.10
C GLN A 99 4.84 9.54 -23.58
N LYS A 100 6.07 9.27 -23.15
CA LYS A 100 7.24 10.07 -23.55
C LYS A 100 7.53 9.97 -25.04
N THR A 101 7.37 8.79 -25.60
CA THR A 101 7.65 8.52 -27.03
C THR A 101 6.50 8.96 -27.93
N TYR A 102 5.27 8.83 -27.46
CA TYR A 102 4.05 9.07 -28.22
C TYR A 102 3.07 9.99 -27.47
N PRO A 103 3.42 11.27 -27.23
CA PRO A 103 2.65 12.16 -26.35
C PRO A 103 1.24 12.48 -26.85
N THR A 104 0.94 12.24 -28.12
CA THR A 104 -0.37 12.52 -28.75
C THR A 104 -1.25 11.28 -28.92
N LEU A 105 -0.72 10.08 -28.62
CA LEU A 105 -1.50 8.85 -28.73
C LEU A 105 -2.35 8.59 -27.48
N ASP A 106 -3.41 7.80 -27.67
CA ASP A 106 -4.24 7.34 -26.57
C ASP A 106 -3.47 6.37 -25.66
N ILE A 107 -3.37 6.72 -24.39
CA ILE A 107 -2.65 5.97 -23.35
C ILE A 107 -3.58 5.08 -22.51
N THR A 108 -4.89 5.03 -22.81
CA THR A 108 -5.89 4.34 -21.98
C THR A 108 -5.52 2.90 -21.67
N ASN A 109 -5.07 2.15 -22.68
CA ASN A 109 -4.68 0.75 -22.49
C ASN A 109 -3.44 0.60 -21.58
N ALA A 110 -2.46 1.47 -21.74
CA ALA A 110 -1.25 1.45 -20.91
C ALA A 110 -1.55 1.86 -19.46
N VAL A 111 -2.44 2.84 -19.26
CA VAL A 111 -2.95 3.23 -17.95
C VAL A 111 -3.68 2.06 -17.29
N SER A 112 -4.61 1.42 -18.02
CA SER A 112 -5.36 0.26 -17.51
C SER A 112 -4.46 -0.90 -17.12
N ALA A 113 -3.44 -1.21 -17.91
CA ALA A 113 -2.46 -2.26 -17.56
C ALA A 113 -1.67 -1.93 -16.29
N ALA A 114 -1.23 -0.68 -16.13
CA ALA A 114 -0.53 -0.23 -14.94
C ALA A 114 -1.44 -0.25 -13.69
N GLN A 115 -2.69 0.19 -13.82
CA GLN A 115 -3.69 0.11 -12.75
C GLN A 115 -3.92 -1.33 -12.29
N THR A 116 -4.14 -2.26 -13.23
CA THR A 116 -4.33 -3.68 -12.93
C THR A 116 -3.14 -4.23 -12.16
N ALA A 117 -1.92 -3.95 -12.59
CA ALA A 117 -0.71 -4.41 -11.91
C ALA A 117 -0.57 -3.84 -10.48
N LEU A 118 -0.99 -2.60 -10.25
CA LEU A 118 -1.00 -1.98 -8.92
C LEU A 118 -2.09 -2.58 -8.01
N TYR A 119 -3.27 -2.89 -8.53
CA TYR A 119 -4.31 -3.61 -7.78
C TYR A 119 -3.85 -5.02 -7.39
N ASP A 120 -3.09 -5.72 -8.24
CA ASP A 120 -2.49 -7.01 -7.89
C ASP A 120 -1.56 -6.88 -6.68
N VAL A 121 -0.72 -5.85 -6.62
CA VAL A 121 0.13 -5.58 -5.46
C VAL A 121 -0.70 -5.35 -4.20
N GLN A 122 -1.74 -4.53 -4.30
CA GLN A 122 -2.64 -4.27 -3.18
C GLN A 122 -3.32 -5.55 -2.68
N ALA A 123 -3.80 -6.40 -3.59
CA ALA A 123 -4.43 -7.68 -3.26
C ALA A 123 -3.46 -8.62 -2.54
N VAL A 124 -2.20 -8.70 -2.98
CA VAL A 124 -1.16 -9.51 -2.33
C VAL A 124 -0.88 -9.00 -0.91
N ILE A 125 -0.75 -7.70 -0.69
CA ILE A 125 -0.56 -7.13 0.65
C ILE A 125 -1.77 -7.43 1.54
N ALA A 126 -2.99 -7.26 1.03
CA ALA A 126 -4.22 -7.56 1.77
C ALA A 126 -4.32 -9.04 2.18
N SER A 127 -3.84 -9.96 1.33
CA SER A 127 -3.79 -11.39 1.66
C SER A 127 -2.82 -11.71 2.81
N GLY A 128 -1.85 -10.84 3.04
CA GLY A 128 -0.92 -10.95 4.17
C GLY A 128 -1.55 -10.65 5.52
N ALA A 129 -2.68 -9.93 5.53
CA ALA A 129 -3.40 -9.55 6.75
C ALA A 129 -4.38 -10.65 7.25
N GLN A 130 -4.61 -11.70 6.47
CA GLN A 130 -5.48 -12.84 6.79
C GLN A 130 -4.64 -14.04 7.24
#